data_95eddc2eaa9d15220dc889648475f35f
#
_entry.id   95eddc2eaa9d15220dc889648475f35f
#
_cell.length_a   1.000
_cell.length_b   1.000
_cell.length_c   1.000
_cell.angle_alpha   90.00
_cell.angle_beta   90.00
_cell.angle_gamma   90.00
#
_symmetry.space_group_name_H-M   'P 1'
#
loop_
_entity.id
_entity.type
_entity.pdbx_description
1 polymer ?
#
loop_
_entity_poly.entity_id
_entity_poly.type
_entity_poly.pdbx_seq_one_letter_code
_entity_poly.pdbx_strand_id
1 'polypeptide(L)'
;MSECGKIRSIKNWRIWNELKKMAQLYYKYGTMNSGKTIEILKVAHNYEEQGKGVVIMTSALDTRDGFGVISSRIGMKRKAIAIAEDTDIFRFIQEMPEKPYCVLIDEAQFLSRHHVYDLARVVDELNVPVMAFGLKNDFRNELFEGSKYLLLLADKIDEIKTICQFCSKKATMVLRTTNGKPVYEGEQIQIGGNETYIPVCRKHYFKPEIDEMKS
;
A
#
# COMPACT_ATOMS: atom_id res chain seq x y z
N MET A 1 -24.48 -15.77 41.92
CA MET A 1 -23.83 -15.38 40.66
C MET A 1 -23.14 -16.61 40.11
N SER A 2 -23.67 -17.18 39.04
CA SER A 2 -23.35 -18.53 38.58
C SER A 2 -21.95 -18.60 37.93
N GLU A 3 -21.22 -19.70 38.20
CA GLU A 3 -19.91 -20.04 37.62
C GLU A 3 -19.89 -19.97 36.08
N CYS A 4 -21.02 -20.10 35.42
CA CYS A 4 -21.19 -20.05 33.97
C CYS A 4 -20.82 -18.67 33.36
N GLY A 5 -21.02 -17.56 34.09
CA GLY A 5 -20.63 -16.21 33.61
C GLY A 5 -19.12 -15.95 33.61
N LYS A 6 -18.40 -16.52 34.58
CA LYS A 6 -16.93 -16.39 34.70
C LYS A 6 -16.20 -17.19 33.61
N ILE A 7 -16.69 -18.38 33.26
CA ILE A 7 -16.06 -19.24 32.22
C ILE A 7 -16.19 -18.64 30.82
N ARG A 8 -17.34 -18.00 30.52
CA ARG A 8 -17.49 -17.27 29.21
C ARG A 8 -16.55 -16.07 29.12
N SER A 9 -16.37 -15.32 30.18
CA SER A 9 -15.47 -14.15 30.23
C SER A 9 -14.00 -14.56 30.04
N ILE A 10 -13.55 -15.64 30.69
CA ILE A 10 -12.17 -16.13 30.58
C ILE A 10 -11.88 -16.72 29.19
N LYS A 11 -12.83 -17.45 28.57
CA LYS A 11 -12.68 -17.95 27.20
C LYS A 11 -12.60 -16.81 26.19
N ASN A 12 -13.46 -15.80 26.32
CA ASN A 12 -13.42 -14.63 25.47
C ASN A 12 -12.12 -13.85 25.63
N TRP A 13 -11.59 -13.68 26.84
CA TRP A 13 -10.33 -12.99 27.10
C TRP A 13 -9.11 -13.73 26.53
N ARG A 14 -9.05 -15.06 26.62
CA ARG A 14 -8.00 -15.88 25.99
C ARG A 14 -8.05 -15.79 24.46
N ILE A 15 -9.23 -15.94 23.87
CA ILE A 15 -9.44 -15.79 22.42
C ILE A 15 -9.00 -14.38 21.97
N TRP A 16 -9.37 -13.33 22.71
CA TRP A 16 -8.95 -11.95 22.43
C TRP A 16 -7.44 -11.76 22.50
N ASN A 17 -6.77 -12.37 23.47
CA ASN A 17 -5.32 -12.29 23.60
C ASN A 17 -4.57 -13.12 22.55
N GLU A 18 -5.12 -14.25 22.13
CA GLU A 18 -4.58 -15.04 21.01
C GLU A 18 -4.75 -14.29 19.69
N LEU A 19 -5.90 -13.69 19.42
CA LEU A 19 -6.14 -12.85 18.25
C LEU A 19 -5.22 -11.61 18.21
N LYS A 20 -4.86 -11.03 19.34
CA LYS A 20 -3.87 -9.94 19.42
C LYS A 20 -2.44 -10.36 19.10
N LYS A 21 -2.13 -11.65 19.17
CA LYS A 21 -0.80 -12.21 18.86
C LYS A 21 -0.67 -12.67 17.41
N MET A 22 -1.77 -12.76 16.66
CA MET A 22 -1.74 -13.15 15.26
C MET A 22 -1.27 -12.00 14.39
N ALA A 23 -0.43 -12.32 13.42
CA ALA A 23 -0.06 -11.40 12.36
C ALA A 23 -1.31 -10.92 11.62
N GLN A 24 -1.23 -9.79 10.95
CA GLN A 24 -2.32 -9.19 10.19
C GLN A 24 -1.82 -8.68 8.85
N LEU A 25 -2.69 -8.73 7.84
CA LEU A 25 -2.51 -8.06 6.56
C LEU A 25 -3.10 -6.65 6.66
N TYR A 26 -2.23 -5.64 6.51
CA TYR A 26 -2.62 -4.23 6.49
C TYR A 26 -2.60 -3.72 5.06
N TYR A 27 -3.67 -3.06 4.64
CA TYR A 27 -3.68 -2.27 3.42
C TYR A 27 -3.76 -0.79 3.74
N LYS A 28 -2.67 -0.07 3.45
CA LYS A 28 -2.54 1.37 3.64
C LYS A 28 -2.57 2.06 2.29
N TYR A 29 -3.73 2.59 1.92
CA TYR A 29 -3.86 3.26 0.63
C TYR A 29 -3.88 4.78 0.76
N GLY A 30 -3.50 5.46 -0.31
CA GLY A 30 -3.62 6.91 -0.41
C GLY A 30 -3.44 7.34 -1.86
N THR A 31 -3.83 8.57 -2.18
CA THR A 31 -3.58 9.13 -3.51
C THR A 31 -2.09 9.36 -3.76
N MET A 32 -1.73 9.80 -4.95
CA MET A 32 -0.37 10.29 -5.20
C MET A 32 0.00 11.36 -4.17
N ASN A 33 1.28 11.44 -3.82
CA ASN A 33 1.82 12.43 -2.85
C ASN A 33 1.30 12.33 -1.42
N SER A 34 0.66 11.22 -1.02
CA SER A 34 0.19 11.05 0.36
C SER A 34 1.27 10.60 1.35
N GLY A 35 2.51 10.37 0.91
CA GLY A 35 3.62 9.99 1.81
C GLY A 35 3.72 8.47 2.10
N LYS A 36 3.14 7.61 1.26
CA LYS A 36 3.19 6.14 1.43
C LYS A 36 4.60 5.61 1.64
N THR A 37 5.53 5.94 0.75
CA THR A 37 6.92 5.47 0.84
C THR A 37 7.64 6.02 2.09
N ILE A 38 7.31 7.23 2.54
CA ILE A 38 7.84 7.78 3.81
C ILE A 38 7.36 6.93 4.99
N GLU A 39 6.10 6.52 5.00
CA GLU A 39 5.54 5.67 6.04
C GLU A 39 6.23 4.30 6.06
N ILE A 40 6.50 3.69 4.90
CA ILE A 40 7.29 2.45 4.78
C ILE A 40 8.67 2.62 5.39
N LEU A 41 9.40 3.66 5.01
CA LEU A 41 10.75 3.92 5.49
C LEU A 41 10.79 4.14 7.00
N LYS A 42 9.80 4.88 7.54
CA LYS A 42 9.64 5.08 8.98
C LYS A 42 9.39 3.77 9.72
N VAL A 43 8.48 2.92 9.22
CA VAL A 43 8.19 1.62 9.82
C VAL A 43 9.43 0.73 9.79
N ALA A 44 10.12 0.63 8.65
CA ALA A 44 11.33 -0.16 8.51
C ALA A 44 12.41 0.28 9.51
N HIS A 45 12.66 1.58 9.59
CA HIS A 45 13.63 2.14 10.53
C HIS A 45 13.31 1.79 11.99
N ASN A 46 12.04 1.95 12.40
CA ASN A 46 11.62 1.66 13.78
C ASN A 46 11.81 0.17 14.16
N TYR A 47 11.61 -0.75 13.24
CA TYR A 47 11.87 -2.18 13.47
C TYR A 47 13.38 -2.45 13.60
N GLU A 48 14.17 -1.89 12.71
CA GLU A 48 15.62 -2.11 12.64
C GLU A 48 16.37 -1.52 13.83
N GLU A 49 15.96 -0.36 14.34
CA GLU A 49 16.51 0.19 15.59
C GLU A 49 16.33 -0.76 16.79
N GLN A 50 15.35 -1.65 16.71
CA GLN A 50 15.13 -2.69 17.73
C GLN A 50 15.80 -4.03 17.38
N GLY A 51 16.65 -4.07 16.36
CA GLY A 51 17.30 -5.30 15.89
C GLY A 51 16.34 -6.28 15.20
N LYS A 52 15.18 -5.81 14.70
CA LYS A 52 14.16 -6.62 14.06
C LYS A 52 14.23 -6.46 12.54
N GLY A 53 14.64 -7.53 11.84
CA GLY A 53 14.77 -7.52 10.39
C GLY A 53 13.41 -7.35 9.67
N VAL A 54 13.36 -6.51 8.66
CA VAL A 54 12.19 -6.33 7.79
C VAL A 54 12.53 -6.65 6.35
N VAL A 55 11.55 -7.11 5.59
CA VAL A 55 11.66 -7.28 4.13
C VAL A 55 10.86 -6.18 3.46
N ILE A 56 11.50 -5.45 2.56
CA ILE A 56 10.83 -4.44 1.73
C ILE A 56 10.79 -4.96 0.30
N MET A 57 9.60 -4.94 -0.29
CA MET A 57 9.37 -5.35 -1.67
C MET A 57 8.61 -4.26 -2.42
N THR A 58 8.79 -4.21 -3.73
CA THR A 58 8.08 -3.29 -4.62
C THR A 58 7.78 -3.96 -5.95
N SER A 59 6.79 -3.49 -6.69
CA SER A 59 6.50 -4.02 -8.02
C SER A 59 7.67 -3.80 -8.99
N ALA A 60 8.04 -4.83 -9.77
CA ALA A 60 9.02 -4.71 -10.85
C ALA A 60 8.57 -3.77 -11.98
N LEU A 61 7.28 -3.44 -12.05
CA LEU A 61 6.73 -2.46 -13.00
C LEU A 61 7.14 -1.03 -12.64
N ASP A 62 7.46 -0.75 -11.38
CA ASP A 62 7.93 0.58 -10.99
C ASP A 62 9.45 0.69 -11.12
N THR A 63 9.87 1.29 -12.22
CA THR A 63 11.30 1.52 -12.54
C THR A 63 11.71 3.00 -12.46
N ARG A 64 10.84 3.89 -11.97
CA ARG A 64 11.04 5.36 -11.98
C ARG A 64 12.30 5.79 -11.25
N ASP A 65 12.67 5.13 -10.16
CA ASP A 65 13.85 5.42 -9.35
C ASP A 65 14.94 4.33 -9.44
N GLY A 66 14.76 3.36 -10.33
CA GLY A 66 15.63 2.20 -10.54
C GLY A 66 14.94 0.90 -10.14
N PHE A 67 15.38 -0.21 -10.73
CA PHE A 67 14.84 -1.53 -10.45
C PHE A 67 15.09 -1.94 -9.00
N GLY A 68 14.03 -2.32 -8.28
CA GLY A 68 14.15 -2.73 -6.89
C GLY A 68 14.58 -1.61 -5.93
N VAL A 69 14.17 -0.38 -6.20
CA VAL A 69 14.43 0.78 -5.33
C VAL A 69 13.11 1.46 -5.01
N ILE A 70 12.83 1.68 -3.73
CA ILE A 70 11.77 2.58 -3.28
C ILE A 70 12.35 3.97 -3.02
N SER A 71 11.64 5.00 -3.44
CA SER A 71 12.08 6.38 -3.32
C SER A 71 10.95 7.28 -2.83
N SER A 72 11.24 8.07 -1.82
CA SER A 72 10.31 9.12 -1.37
C SER A 72 10.58 10.44 -2.10
N ARG A 73 9.56 11.25 -2.27
CA ARG A 73 9.71 12.59 -2.89
C ARG A 73 10.59 13.55 -2.09
N ILE A 74 10.87 13.26 -0.82
CA ILE A 74 11.82 14.03 -0.02
C ILE A 74 13.27 13.55 -0.16
N GLY A 75 13.55 12.67 -1.16
CA GLY A 75 14.89 12.23 -1.51
C GLY A 75 15.40 11.01 -0.76
N MET A 76 14.64 10.40 0.14
CA MET A 76 15.04 9.17 0.81
C MET A 76 14.86 7.99 -0.13
N LYS A 77 15.92 7.16 -0.29
CA LYS A 77 15.92 5.97 -1.13
C LYS A 77 16.33 4.74 -0.34
N ARG A 78 15.79 3.58 -0.73
CA ARG A 78 16.15 2.30 -0.12
C ARG A 78 16.01 1.16 -1.13
N LYS A 79 16.91 0.17 -1.04
CA LYS A 79 16.81 -1.06 -1.81
C LYS A 79 15.58 -1.86 -1.34
N ALA A 80 14.89 -2.44 -2.28
CA ALA A 80 13.76 -3.32 -2.09
C ALA A 80 13.89 -4.52 -3.03
N ILE A 81 13.14 -5.58 -2.76
CA ILE A 81 13.06 -6.75 -3.64
C ILE A 81 11.99 -6.47 -4.69
N ALA A 82 12.35 -6.60 -5.95
CA ALA A 82 11.39 -6.41 -7.04
C ALA A 82 10.49 -7.65 -7.19
N ILE A 83 9.19 -7.43 -7.21
CA ILE A 83 8.17 -8.46 -7.44
C ILE A 83 7.87 -8.48 -8.93
N ALA A 84 8.32 -9.52 -9.63
CA ALA A 84 7.95 -9.80 -11.02
C ALA A 84 6.59 -10.50 -11.08
N GLU A 85 6.02 -10.61 -12.29
CA GLU A 85 4.69 -11.20 -12.48
C GLU A 85 4.59 -12.66 -12.01
N ASP A 86 5.67 -13.42 -12.14
CA ASP A 86 5.78 -14.84 -11.78
C ASP A 86 6.35 -15.09 -10.38
N THR A 87 6.55 -14.05 -9.58
CA THR A 87 7.13 -14.16 -8.23
C THR A 87 6.16 -14.87 -7.28
N ASP A 88 6.60 -15.99 -6.68
CA ASP A 88 5.95 -16.64 -5.55
C ASP A 88 6.42 -15.98 -4.24
N ILE A 89 5.65 -14.99 -3.76
CA ILE A 89 6.01 -14.22 -2.56
C ILE A 89 5.98 -15.11 -1.32
N PHE A 90 5.02 -16.03 -1.23
CA PHE A 90 4.92 -16.91 -0.07
C PHE A 90 6.15 -17.79 0.07
N ARG A 91 6.53 -18.46 -1.03
CA ARG A 91 7.72 -19.33 -1.06
C ARG A 91 8.99 -18.53 -0.78
N PHE A 92 9.11 -17.36 -1.36
CA PHE A 92 10.25 -16.48 -1.14
C PHE A 92 10.45 -16.17 0.36
N ILE A 93 9.38 -15.78 1.08
CA ILE A 93 9.45 -15.49 2.52
C ILE A 93 9.65 -16.76 3.34
N GLN A 94 9.07 -17.88 2.94
CA GLN A 94 9.18 -19.17 3.62
C GLN A 94 10.62 -19.73 3.59
N GLU A 95 11.32 -19.56 2.46
CA GLU A 95 12.68 -20.07 2.24
C GLU A 95 13.78 -19.12 2.78
N MET A 96 13.41 -17.97 3.37
CA MET A 96 14.39 -17.07 3.96
C MET A 96 15.12 -17.72 5.14
N PRO A 97 16.46 -17.57 5.25
CA PRO A 97 17.25 -18.12 6.37
C PRO A 97 16.78 -17.64 7.73
N GLU A 98 16.35 -16.37 7.80
CA GLU A 98 15.79 -15.76 8.99
C GLU A 98 14.40 -15.21 8.68
N LYS A 99 13.43 -15.57 9.50
CA LYS A 99 12.07 -15.11 9.37
C LYS A 99 11.99 -13.60 9.64
N PRO A 100 11.45 -12.79 8.73
CA PRO A 100 11.34 -11.35 8.95
C PRO A 100 10.28 -11.04 10.02
N TYR A 101 10.48 -9.95 10.75
CA TYR A 101 9.49 -9.44 11.70
C TYR A 101 8.32 -8.73 11.02
N CYS A 102 8.51 -8.25 9.79
CA CYS A 102 7.47 -7.60 9.00
C CYS A 102 7.85 -7.62 7.52
N VAL A 103 6.85 -7.74 6.64
CA VAL A 103 6.99 -7.53 5.20
C VAL A 103 6.30 -6.22 4.83
N LEU A 104 7.01 -5.35 4.12
CA LEU A 104 6.54 -4.04 3.67
C LEU A 104 6.50 -4.03 2.15
N ILE A 105 5.35 -3.73 1.57
CA ILE A 105 5.15 -3.72 0.11
C ILE A 105 4.86 -2.29 -0.33
N ASP A 106 5.70 -1.72 -1.20
CA ASP A 106 5.40 -0.46 -1.90
C ASP A 106 4.77 -0.73 -3.26
N GLU A 107 4.05 0.25 -3.78
CA GLU A 107 3.32 0.20 -5.07
C GLU A 107 2.43 -1.06 -5.22
N ALA A 108 1.80 -1.45 -4.11
CA ALA A 108 1.01 -2.69 -4.00
C ALA A 108 -0.21 -2.74 -4.93
N GLN A 109 -0.63 -1.63 -5.53
CA GLN A 109 -1.68 -1.61 -6.55
C GLN A 109 -1.30 -2.41 -7.81
N PHE A 110 0.00 -2.55 -8.09
CA PHE A 110 0.49 -3.29 -9.25
C PHE A 110 0.64 -4.80 -9.01
N LEU A 111 0.33 -5.27 -7.81
CA LEU A 111 0.28 -6.69 -7.52
C LEU A 111 -0.87 -7.35 -8.29
N SER A 112 -0.62 -8.57 -8.76
CA SER A 112 -1.67 -9.43 -9.29
C SER A 112 -2.48 -10.10 -8.16
N ARG A 113 -3.57 -10.74 -8.54
CA ARG A 113 -4.39 -11.53 -7.62
C ARG A 113 -3.56 -12.55 -6.83
N HIS A 114 -2.73 -13.35 -7.50
CA HIS A 114 -1.96 -14.41 -6.83
C HIS A 114 -0.98 -13.84 -5.80
N HIS A 115 -0.30 -12.72 -6.08
CA HIS A 115 0.57 -12.05 -5.13
C HIS A 115 -0.17 -11.66 -3.83
N VAL A 116 -1.39 -11.12 -3.95
CA VAL A 116 -2.16 -10.73 -2.76
C VAL A 116 -2.61 -11.95 -1.95
N TYR A 117 -2.94 -13.07 -2.62
CA TYR A 117 -3.21 -14.33 -1.92
C TYR A 117 -1.96 -14.87 -1.22
N ASP A 118 -0.79 -14.76 -1.84
CA ASP A 118 0.48 -15.11 -1.19
C ASP A 118 0.74 -14.27 0.06
N LEU A 119 0.47 -12.96 0.00
CA LEU A 119 0.58 -12.09 1.18
C LEU A 119 -0.36 -12.53 2.32
N ALA A 120 -1.59 -12.92 2.00
CA ALA A 120 -2.51 -13.46 3.01
C ALA A 120 -1.96 -14.76 3.62
N ARG A 121 -1.41 -15.68 2.80
CA ARG A 121 -0.76 -16.91 3.28
C ARG A 121 0.48 -16.62 4.15
N VAL A 122 1.28 -15.62 3.81
CA VAL A 122 2.41 -15.18 4.65
C VAL A 122 1.93 -14.80 6.05
N VAL A 123 0.80 -14.11 6.13
CA VAL A 123 0.17 -13.75 7.42
C VAL A 123 -0.35 -14.99 8.14
N ASP A 124 -1.17 -15.79 7.48
CA ASP A 124 -1.92 -16.89 8.10
C ASP A 124 -1.04 -18.09 8.44
N GLU A 125 -0.15 -18.50 7.52
CA GLU A 125 0.65 -19.73 7.64
C GLU A 125 2.01 -19.46 8.29
N LEU A 126 2.66 -18.31 7.99
CA LEU A 126 3.98 -17.99 8.54
C LEU A 126 3.90 -17.09 9.78
N ASN A 127 2.73 -16.55 10.10
CA ASN A 127 2.52 -15.59 11.19
C ASN A 127 3.52 -14.39 11.10
N VAL A 128 3.65 -13.82 9.90
CA VAL A 128 4.44 -12.62 9.62
C VAL A 128 3.51 -11.49 9.21
N PRO A 129 3.49 -10.35 9.92
CA PRO A 129 2.66 -9.22 9.54
C PRO A 129 3.11 -8.63 8.20
N VAL A 130 2.14 -8.29 7.37
CA VAL A 130 2.35 -7.67 6.07
C VAL A 130 1.68 -6.30 6.03
N MET A 131 2.41 -5.29 5.60
CA MET A 131 1.86 -3.95 5.36
C MET A 131 2.02 -3.60 3.87
N ALA A 132 0.91 -3.58 3.14
CA ALA A 132 0.86 -3.23 1.73
C ALA A 132 0.44 -1.78 1.55
N PHE A 133 1.24 -1.01 0.80
CA PHE A 133 1.01 0.41 0.54
C PHE A 133 0.79 0.61 -0.96
N GLY A 134 -0.25 1.37 -1.32
CA GLY A 134 -0.54 1.57 -2.73
C GLY A 134 -1.61 2.62 -3.00
N LEU A 135 -1.91 2.81 -4.28
CA LEU A 135 -3.06 3.57 -4.73
C LEU A 135 -4.31 2.69 -4.62
N LYS A 136 -5.47 3.29 -4.34
CA LYS A 136 -6.72 2.56 -4.39
C LYS A 136 -7.22 2.41 -5.83
N ASN A 137 -7.26 3.51 -6.56
CA ASN A 137 -7.84 3.63 -7.90
C ASN A 137 -6.92 4.43 -8.81
N ASP A 138 -7.09 4.22 -10.10
CA ASP A 138 -6.39 4.94 -11.16
C ASP A 138 -7.03 6.31 -11.48
N PHE A 139 -6.52 6.98 -12.52
CA PHE A 139 -7.02 8.26 -12.99
C PHE A 139 -8.41 8.18 -13.67
N ARG A 140 -8.86 6.99 -14.07
CA ARG A 140 -10.22 6.73 -14.59
C ARG A 140 -11.21 6.43 -13.46
N ASN A 141 -10.71 6.44 -12.22
CA ASN A 141 -11.43 6.05 -11.01
C ASN A 141 -11.83 4.56 -10.97
N GLU A 142 -11.04 3.71 -11.63
CA GLU A 142 -11.17 2.26 -11.58
C GLU A 142 -10.18 1.67 -10.59
N LEU A 143 -10.56 0.57 -9.94
CA LEU A 143 -9.66 -0.12 -9.01
C LEU A 143 -8.52 -0.80 -9.78
N PHE A 144 -7.31 -0.68 -9.26
CA PHE A 144 -6.22 -1.58 -9.66
C PHE A 144 -6.49 -3.00 -9.16
N GLU A 145 -5.93 -4.00 -9.85
CA GLU A 145 -6.11 -5.40 -9.47
C GLU A 145 -5.62 -5.68 -8.06
N GLY A 146 -4.38 -5.33 -7.73
CA GLY A 146 -3.82 -5.51 -6.39
C GLY A 146 -4.65 -4.82 -5.32
N SER A 147 -5.10 -3.60 -5.58
CA SER A 147 -5.95 -2.84 -4.65
C SER A 147 -7.31 -3.49 -4.42
N LYS A 148 -7.91 -4.06 -5.47
CA LYS A 148 -9.17 -4.81 -5.37
C LYS A 148 -9.03 -5.99 -4.41
N TYR A 149 -7.99 -6.80 -4.58
CA TYR A 149 -7.80 -7.98 -3.73
C TYR A 149 -7.32 -7.63 -2.32
N LEU A 150 -6.53 -6.56 -2.15
CA LEU A 150 -6.17 -6.05 -0.83
C LEU A 150 -7.39 -5.52 -0.07
N LEU A 151 -8.34 -4.84 -0.73
CA LEU A 151 -9.59 -4.43 -0.10
C LEU A 151 -10.47 -5.61 0.35
N LEU A 152 -10.35 -6.79 -0.31
CA LEU A 152 -11.11 -7.99 0.03
C LEU A 152 -10.47 -8.80 1.16
N LEU A 153 -9.13 -8.85 1.23
CA LEU A 153 -8.39 -9.79 2.08
C LEU A 153 -7.70 -9.15 3.28
N ALA A 154 -7.51 -7.82 3.28
CA ALA A 154 -6.81 -7.18 4.39
C ALA A 154 -7.63 -7.19 5.69
N ASP A 155 -6.99 -7.53 6.81
CA ASP A 155 -7.57 -7.46 8.16
C ASP A 155 -7.79 -6.02 8.61
N LYS A 156 -6.93 -5.10 8.13
CA LYS A 156 -7.03 -3.66 8.43
C LYS A 156 -6.77 -2.83 7.20
N ILE A 157 -7.64 -1.85 7.01
CA ILE A 157 -7.60 -0.92 5.88
C ILE A 157 -7.53 0.50 6.42
N ASP A 158 -6.44 1.20 6.11
CA ASP A 158 -6.20 2.57 6.54
C ASP A 158 -5.98 3.50 5.35
N GLU A 159 -6.48 4.73 5.43
CA GLU A 159 -6.24 5.76 4.42
C GLU A 159 -5.13 6.73 4.87
N ILE A 160 -4.06 6.83 4.07
CA ILE A 160 -3.04 7.87 4.22
C ILE A 160 -3.54 9.12 3.49
N LYS A 161 -3.96 10.11 4.28
CA LYS A 161 -4.64 11.29 3.77
C LYS A 161 -3.65 12.31 3.22
N THR A 162 -4.07 13.00 2.14
CA THR A 162 -3.43 14.22 1.65
C THR A 162 -4.47 15.21 1.19
N ILE A 163 -4.07 16.44 0.88
CA ILE A 163 -4.95 17.53 0.48
C ILE A 163 -5.08 17.60 -1.06
N CYS A 164 -6.20 18.10 -1.52
CA CYS A 164 -6.45 18.37 -2.93
C CYS A 164 -5.53 19.49 -3.43
N GLN A 165 -5.00 19.34 -4.65
CA GLN A 165 -4.13 20.35 -5.28
C GLN A 165 -4.82 21.72 -5.45
N PHE A 166 -6.16 21.73 -5.62
CA PHE A 166 -6.92 22.94 -5.91
C PHE A 166 -7.69 23.52 -4.71
N CYS A 167 -7.75 22.83 -3.57
CA CYS A 167 -8.44 23.33 -2.39
C CYS A 167 -7.99 22.58 -1.12
N SER A 168 -8.46 23.02 0.06
CA SER A 168 -8.15 22.42 1.36
C SER A 168 -8.88 21.11 1.67
N LYS A 169 -9.72 20.58 0.75
CA LYS A 169 -10.40 19.31 0.98
C LYS A 169 -9.45 18.12 0.81
N LYS A 170 -9.80 17.01 1.45
CA LYS A 170 -9.08 15.74 1.28
C LYS A 170 -9.06 15.32 -0.20
N ALA A 171 -7.89 14.95 -0.70
CA ALA A 171 -7.76 14.30 -2.00
C ALA A 171 -8.18 12.84 -1.87
N THR A 172 -9.04 12.37 -2.77
CA THR A 172 -9.56 11.01 -2.81
C THR A 172 -9.42 10.36 -4.18
N MET A 173 -9.00 11.13 -5.17
CA MET A 173 -8.90 10.74 -6.56
C MET A 173 -7.58 11.24 -7.16
N VAL A 174 -7.21 10.67 -8.29
CA VAL A 174 -6.03 11.06 -9.07
C VAL A 174 -6.51 11.62 -10.39
N LEU A 175 -6.13 12.84 -10.72
CA LEU A 175 -6.35 13.46 -12.02
C LEU A 175 -5.10 13.30 -12.86
N ARG A 176 -5.21 12.72 -14.07
CA ARG A 176 -4.13 12.71 -15.06
C ARG A 176 -4.28 13.92 -15.97
N THR A 177 -3.16 14.58 -16.24
CA THR A 177 -3.11 15.68 -17.21
C THR A 177 -2.01 15.43 -18.22
N THR A 178 -2.27 15.80 -19.50
CA THR A 178 -1.27 15.79 -20.57
C THR A 178 -1.24 17.18 -21.17
N ASN A 179 -0.09 17.81 -21.20
CA ASN A 179 0.06 19.21 -21.63
C ASN A 179 -0.91 20.17 -20.93
N GLY A 180 -1.14 19.95 -19.63
CA GLY A 180 -2.04 20.78 -18.80
C GLY A 180 -3.55 20.56 -19.06
N LYS A 181 -3.94 19.56 -19.82
CA LYS A 181 -5.36 19.22 -20.04
C LYS A 181 -5.74 17.93 -19.33
N PRO A 182 -6.92 17.84 -18.71
CA PRO A 182 -7.40 16.62 -18.06
C PRO A 182 -7.57 15.47 -19.06
N VAL A 183 -7.20 14.25 -18.63
CA VAL A 183 -7.34 13.03 -19.39
C VAL A 183 -8.06 11.99 -18.54
N TYR A 184 -9.13 11.42 -19.05
CA TYR A 184 -9.98 10.45 -18.34
C TYR A 184 -10.00 9.08 -19.01
N GLU A 185 -9.35 8.93 -20.17
CA GLU A 185 -9.31 7.70 -20.96
C GLU A 185 -7.85 7.30 -21.24
N GLY A 186 -7.62 6.05 -21.62
CA GLY A 186 -6.31 5.49 -21.95
C GLY A 186 -5.87 4.36 -21.02
N GLU A 187 -4.69 3.85 -21.24
CA GLU A 187 -4.12 2.73 -20.46
C GLU A 187 -4.01 3.06 -18.98
N GLN A 188 -4.30 2.07 -18.12
CA GLN A 188 -4.26 2.20 -16.66
C GLN A 188 -2.86 2.53 -16.14
N ILE A 189 -1.87 1.90 -16.74
CA ILE A 189 -0.45 2.08 -16.41
C ILE A 189 0.25 2.69 -17.61
N GLN A 190 0.79 3.89 -17.42
CA GLN A 190 1.64 4.53 -18.41
C GLN A 190 2.88 5.05 -17.70
N ILE A 191 4.04 4.49 -18.06
CA ILE A 191 5.35 4.86 -17.50
C ILE A 191 6.06 5.73 -18.53
N GLY A 192 6.29 6.99 -18.17
CA GLY A 192 6.99 7.98 -19.01
C GLY A 192 6.05 8.82 -19.88
N GLY A 193 6.52 9.98 -20.32
CA GLY A 193 5.77 10.96 -21.11
C GLY A 193 5.57 12.29 -20.40
N ASN A 194 4.89 13.24 -21.06
CA ASN A 194 4.56 14.57 -20.54
C ASN A 194 3.34 14.56 -19.60
N GLU A 195 3.12 13.46 -18.90
CA GLU A 195 1.94 13.25 -18.08
C GLU A 195 2.20 13.62 -16.63
N THR A 196 1.23 14.28 -16.02
CA THR A 196 1.27 14.64 -14.62
C THR A 196 0.06 14.05 -13.91
N TYR A 197 0.31 13.42 -12.76
CA TYR A 197 -0.73 12.86 -11.90
C TYR A 197 -0.89 13.73 -10.66
N ILE A 198 -2.10 14.23 -10.43
CA ILE A 198 -2.41 15.24 -9.43
C ILE A 198 -3.41 14.69 -8.42
N PRO A 199 -3.14 14.77 -7.10
CA PRO A 199 -4.12 14.39 -6.09
C PRO A 199 -5.23 15.42 -5.99
N VAL A 200 -6.48 14.99 -6.16
CA VAL A 200 -7.64 15.88 -6.18
C VAL A 200 -8.81 15.35 -5.36
N CYS A 201 -9.66 16.25 -4.87
CA CYS A 201 -10.95 15.86 -4.31
C CYS A 201 -11.94 15.55 -5.45
N ARG A 202 -13.05 14.89 -5.13
CA ARG A 202 -14.07 14.51 -6.10
C ARG A 202 -14.60 15.70 -6.92
N LYS A 203 -14.81 16.89 -6.29
CA LYS A 203 -15.25 18.09 -7.03
C LYS A 203 -14.26 18.44 -8.14
N HIS A 204 -12.95 18.50 -7.81
CA HIS A 204 -11.92 18.92 -8.77
C HIS A 204 -11.46 17.80 -9.71
N TYR A 205 -11.85 16.57 -9.48
CA TYR A 205 -11.72 15.50 -10.47
C TYR A 205 -12.69 15.73 -11.66
N PHE A 206 -13.96 16.06 -11.38
CA PHE A 206 -14.96 16.31 -12.44
C PHE A 206 -14.92 17.72 -13.01
N LYS A 207 -14.44 18.71 -12.23
CA LYS A 207 -14.32 20.12 -12.65
C LYS A 207 -12.97 20.65 -12.16
N PRO A 208 -11.88 20.34 -12.84
CA PRO A 208 -10.55 20.79 -12.44
C PRO A 208 -10.34 22.28 -12.77
N GLU A 209 -9.74 23.01 -11.85
CA GLU A 209 -9.40 24.44 -11.96
C GLU A 209 -7.95 24.59 -12.43
N ILE A 210 -7.65 24.08 -13.66
CA ILE A 210 -6.26 23.93 -14.15
C ILE A 210 -5.62 25.28 -14.50
N ASP A 211 -6.38 26.30 -14.82
CA ASP A 211 -5.86 27.62 -15.21
C ASP A 211 -5.12 28.34 -14.05
N GLU A 212 -5.41 27.98 -12.80
CA GLU A 212 -4.74 28.50 -11.61
C GLU A 212 -3.37 27.85 -11.33
N MET A 213 -3.01 26.77 -12.00
CA MET A 213 -1.70 26.08 -11.84
C MET A 213 -0.54 26.77 -12.60
N LYS A 214 -0.80 27.78 -13.39
CA LYS A 214 0.20 28.46 -14.23
C LYS A 214 0.84 29.70 -13.59
N SER A 215 0.51 29.98 -12.33
CA SER A 215 1.07 31.11 -11.58
C SER A 215 2.14 30.68 -10.57
#